data_6301358c1d0a2e6443c7e51461da2d7c
#
_entry.id   6301358c1d0a2e6443c7e51461da2d7c
#
_cell.length_a   1.000
_cell.length_b   1.000
_cell.length_c   1.000
_cell.angle_alpha   90.00
_cell.angle_beta   90.00
_cell.angle_gamma   90.00
#
_symmetry.space_group_name_H-M   'P 1'
#
loop_
_entity.id
_entity.type
_entity.pdbx_description
1 polymer ?
#
loop_
_entity_poly.entity_id
_entity_poly.type
_entity_poly.pdbx_seq_one_letter_code
_entity_poly.pdbx_strand_id
1 'polypeptide(L)'
;MDEFTNFDEPNESGLAANRFIDNYAAYFISAEQYHKFPAWTEAIQPVLDRVNMKLLQKFLWQYWNEESAGITKFQPNMDRTFPSTADPVGFANIMYSGHLLFQMNLYQSLYRDMKWDKPGSVVLKWDDYTQFVYDNRKIQELIAIQFLSNPVPGVECERNAVFSACNQFPLNGMKLYDEMHGTRYFAAVAPLYKKWFEDVFVDPQTYNIAWFYLIKQKIVFSEKTPYYGNKSDSMEKTLVKKGVDFVSAGNDGAVGTFMHAWNPELIEKIYPALKKKVLSVDANGLAKLHQDVFIQDASFSYFTCLVAEMGDEPTKQLLIRTMDSIYQGVWLDGTFHYAYNENAPVLSVGSPDAAKKPGTVIKPACCEAPMKKMQSPQSDVSNQVIGLARALPKNGMWMMVNKPFDDLHFTEPALGGVDVQHVMLKRAIYDRTQKALIVSTFSNKTGVETTIKVIKLDPAKTYNLFINKEFHKEVKGMTEYDIKIDSKKSYDIVVVEII
;
A
#
# COMPACT_ATOMS: atom_id res chain seq x y z
N MET A 1 0.72 21.91 14.22
CA MET A 1 0.47 21.08 13.00
C MET A 1 1.73 20.95 12.14
N ASP A 2 2.86 21.43 12.63
CA ASP A 2 4.15 21.38 11.93
C ASP A 2 5.08 20.25 12.43
N GLU A 3 4.58 19.37 13.31
CA GLU A 3 5.38 18.31 13.93
C GLU A 3 5.65 17.10 13.00
N PHE A 4 5.00 17.03 11.84
CA PHE A 4 5.34 16.04 10.81
C PHE A 4 6.50 16.48 9.90
N THR A 5 7.10 17.64 10.15
CA THR A 5 8.24 18.17 9.38
C THR A 5 9.59 17.73 9.91
N ASN A 6 9.67 17.05 11.04
CA ASN A 6 10.92 16.58 11.63
C ASN A 6 11.45 15.26 11.06
N PHE A 7 11.17 14.96 9.80
CA PHE A 7 11.95 13.98 9.05
C PHE A 7 13.14 14.66 8.37
N ASP A 8 13.88 15.44 9.15
CA ASP A 8 15.15 16.07 8.75
C ASP A 8 16.31 15.06 8.73
N GLU A 9 16.12 13.87 8.19
CA GLU A 9 17.26 13.05 7.83
C GLU A 9 17.65 13.36 6.38
N PRO A 10 18.72 14.14 6.15
CA PRO A 10 19.11 14.61 4.82
C PRO A 10 19.62 13.50 3.88
N ASN A 11 19.64 12.26 4.32
CA ASN A 11 20.16 11.11 3.58
C ASN A 11 19.18 9.95 3.61
N GLU A 12 18.03 10.10 2.96
CA GLU A 12 17.31 8.93 2.52
C GLU A 12 18.09 8.25 1.39
N SER A 13 19.05 7.40 1.75
CA SER A 13 19.61 6.47 0.80
C SER A 13 18.52 5.50 0.35
N GLY A 14 18.14 5.59 -0.88
CA GLY A 14 17.28 4.77 -1.74
C GLY A 14 16.23 3.82 -1.15
N LEU A 15 16.45 3.14 -0.05
CA LEU A 15 15.57 2.08 0.44
C LEU A 15 14.83 2.39 1.75
N ALA A 16 15.35 3.25 2.59
CA ALA A 16 14.77 3.58 3.89
C ALA A 16 13.80 4.76 3.76
N ALA A 17 12.83 4.63 2.92
CA ALA A 17 12.22 5.81 2.42
C ALA A 17 10.95 6.15 3.17
N ASN A 18 10.91 7.33 3.77
CA ASN A 18 9.70 7.98 4.30
C ASN A 18 8.56 7.99 3.27
N ARG A 19 8.87 7.97 1.96
CA ARG A 19 7.87 7.82 0.89
C ARG A 19 7.07 6.53 1.01
N PHE A 20 7.66 5.42 1.45
CA PHE A 20 6.90 4.17 1.64
C PHE A 20 5.95 4.25 2.81
N ILE A 21 6.34 4.92 3.89
CA ILE A 21 5.44 5.21 5.02
C ILE A 21 4.21 5.95 4.51
N ASP A 22 4.45 7.01 3.76
CA ASP A 22 3.40 7.86 3.18
C ASP A 22 2.51 7.07 2.21
N ASN A 23 3.12 6.31 1.31
CA ASN A 23 2.40 5.51 0.32
C ASN A 23 1.49 4.45 0.97
N TYR A 24 2.02 3.68 1.91
CA TYR A 24 1.22 2.64 2.57
C TYR A 24 0.20 3.20 3.55
N ALA A 25 0.45 4.38 4.13
CA ALA A 25 -0.58 5.12 4.86
C ALA A 25 -1.74 5.50 3.93
N ALA A 26 -1.45 6.02 2.74
CA ALA A 26 -2.48 6.33 1.75
C ALA A 26 -3.29 5.09 1.34
N TYR A 27 -2.64 3.96 1.10
CA TYR A 27 -3.34 2.71 0.75
C TYR A 27 -4.20 2.18 1.89
N PHE A 28 -3.69 2.21 3.12
CA PHE A 28 -4.44 1.82 4.30
C PHE A 28 -5.67 2.70 4.50
N ILE A 29 -5.51 4.02 4.49
CA ILE A 29 -6.60 4.99 4.64
C ILE A 29 -7.63 4.82 3.52
N SER A 30 -7.17 4.61 2.28
CA SER A 30 -8.05 4.35 1.14
C SER A 30 -8.84 3.06 1.29
N ALA A 31 -8.22 1.99 1.79
CA ALA A 31 -8.91 0.72 2.06
C ALA A 31 -9.96 0.84 3.18
N GLU A 32 -9.64 1.55 4.27
CA GLU A 32 -10.61 1.83 5.33
C GLU A 32 -11.79 2.66 4.80
N GLN A 33 -11.51 3.73 4.03
CA GLN A 33 -12.55 4.54 3.40
C GLN A 33 -13.45 3.71 2.49
N TYR A 34 -12.85 2.91 1.60
CA TYR A 34 -13.59 2.15 0.60
C TYR A 34 -14.44 1.03 1.24
N HIS A 35 -13.87 0.27 2.18
CA HIS A 35 -14.50 -0.95 2.69
C HIS A 35 -15.32 -0.77 3.97
N LYS A 36 -14.96 0.20 4.82
CA LYS A 36 -15.61 0.38 6.13
C LYS A 36 -16.39 1.68 6.26
N PHE A 37 -15.92 2.74 5.60
CA PHE A 37 -16.49 4.07 5.76
C PHE A 37 -16.92 4.74 4.45
N PRO A 38 -17.42 4.03 3.42
CA PRO A 38 -17.75 4.67 2.15
C PRO A 38 -18.81 5.79 2.30
N ALA A 39 -19.69 5.68 3.28
CA ALA A 39 -20.70 6.70 3.56
C ALA A 39 -20.24 7.80 4.55
N TRP A 40 -18.93 7.93 4.81
CA TRP A 40 -18.40 8.97 5.69
C TRP A 40 -17.04 9.48 5.20
N THR A 41 -17.04 10.63 4.56
CA THR A 41 -15.84 11.18 3.91
C THR A 41 -15.24 12.38 4.63
N GLU A 42 -16.04 13.08 5.43
CA GLU A 42 -15.72 14.37 6.03
C GLU A 42 -14.39 14.43 6.77
N ALA A 43 -14.07 13.42 7.60
CA ALA A 43 -12.84 13.39 8.36
C ALA A 43 -11.68 12.70 7.63
N ILE A 44 -11.97 11.74 6.74
CA ILE A 44 -10.94 10.91 6.09
C ILE A 44 -10.37 11.61 4.86
N GLN A 45 -11.21 12.27 4.06
CA GLN A 45 -10.77 13.00 2.87
C GLN A 45 -9.66 14.02 3.14
N PRO A 46 -9.76 14.91 4.17
CA PRO A 46 -8.69 15.87 4.46
C PRO A 46 -7.38 15.20 4.91
N VAL A 47 -7.46 14.01 5.54
CA VAL A 47 -6.27 13.26 5.94
C VAL A 47 -5.56 12.70 4.71
N LEU A 48 -6.30 12.01 3.83
CA LEU A 48 -5.73 11.45 2.60
C LEU A 48 -5.20 12.55 1.68
N ASP A 49 -5.86 13.70 1.64
CA ASP A 49 -5.38 14.86 0.89
C ASP A 49 -4.02 15.35 1.40
N ARG A 50 -3.85 15.48 2.72
CA ARG A 50 -2.56 15.86 3.31
C ARG A 50 -1.46 14.84 3.04
N VAL A 51 -1.78 13.54 3.06
CA VAL A 51 -0.84 12.47 2.70
C VAL A 51 -0.39 12.65 1.24
N ASN A 52 -1.32 12.87 0.31
CA ASN A 52 -0.98 13.11 -1.09
C ASN A 52 -0.14 14.39 -1.30
N MET A 53 -0.48 15.48 -0.60
CA MET A 53 0.30 16.73 -0.65
C MET A 53 1.70 16.56 -0.08
N LYS A 54 1.86 15.70 0.95
CA LYS A 54 3.16 15.41 1.54
C LYS A 54 4.08 14.70 0.54
N LEU A 55 3.55 13.79 -0.28
CA LEU A 55 4.33 13.11 -1.31
C LEU A 55 4.96 14.07 -2.34
N LEU A 56 4.41 15.27 -2.51
CA LEU A 56 4.98 16.31 -3.38
C LEU A 56 6.16 17.06 -2.75
N GLN A 57 6.45 16.85 -1.47
CA GLN A 57 7.54 17.55 -0.77
C GLN A 57 8.90 17.03 -1.23
N LYS A 58 9.83 17.95 -1.48
CA LYS A 58 11.16 17.66 -2.04
C LYS A 58 11.90 16.56 -1.27
N PHE A 59 11.84 16.53 0.04
CA PHE A 59 12.57 15.56 0.85
C PHE A 59 12.17 14.10 0.58
N LEU A 60 10.97 13.84 0.02
CA LEU A 60 10.53 12.49 -0.34
C LEU A 60 11.03 11.99 -1.70
N TRP A 61 11.51 12.90 -2.55
CA TRP A 61 11.91 12.54 -3.92
C TRP A 61 13.29 13.09 -4.34
N GLN A 62 13.94 13.92 -3.53
CA GLN A 62 15.25 14.50 -3.87
C GLN A 62 16.37 13.47 -4.06
N TYR A 63 16.23 12.27 -3.46
CA TYR A 63 17.18 11.16 -3.65
C TYR A 63 17.37 10.83 -5.13
N TRP A 64 16.35 11.08 -5.97
CA TRP A 64 16.39 10.74 -7.38
C TRP A 64 17.49 11.47 -8.14
N ASN A 65 17.85 12.65 -7.72
CA ASN A 65 18.97 13.38 -8.34
C ASN A 65 20.29 12.59 -8.32
N GLU A 66 20.54 11.81 -7.26
CA GLU A 66 21.70 10.93 -7.18
C GLU A 66 21.43 9.57 -7.84
N GLU A 67 20.28 8.97 -7.58
CA GLU A 67 19.93 7.66 -8.10
C GLU A 67 19.75 7.64 -9.62
N SER A 68 19.30 8.74 -10.22
CA SER A 68 19.21 8.88 -11.67
C SER A 68 20.58 8.82 -12.37
N ALA A 69 21.65 9.17 -11.69
CA ALA A 69 23.02 9.03 -12.17
C ALA A 69 23.58 7.60 -12.04
N GLY A 70 22.83 6.67 -11.44
CA GLY A 70 23.27 5.28 -11.26
C GLY A 70 24.22 5.09 -10.08
N ILE A 71 24.09 5.91 -9.04
CA ILE A 71 25.00 5.89 -7.87
C ILE A 71 24.64 4.79 -6.87
N THR A 72 23.51 4.11 -7.04
CA THR A 72 23.05 3.09 -6.10
C THR A 72 24.04 1.96 -5.94
N LYS A 73 24.33 1.64 -4.70
CA LYS A 73 25.20 0.53 -4.29
C LYS A 73 24.62 -0.87 -4.60
N PHE A 74 23.38 -0.94 -5.08
CA PHE A 74 22.69 -2.16 -5.47
C PHE A 74 23.19 -2.79 -6.76
N GLN A 75 23.84 -2.01 -7.58
CA GLN A 75 24.18 -2.43 -8.93
C GLN A 75 25.69 -2.50 -9.06
N PRO A 76 26.26 -3.67 -8.79
CA PRO A 76 27.66 -3.89 -9.09
C PRO A 76 27.86 -3.65 -10.60
N ASN A 77 28.90 -2.92 -10.95
CA ASN A 77 29.31 -2.58 -12.32
C ASN A 77 28.35 -1.67 -13.12
N MET A 78 27.55 -0.87 -12.46
CA MET A 78 26.91 0.20 -13.19
C MET A 78 27.94 1.26 -13.56
N ASP A 79 28.01 1.53 -14.85
CA ASP A 79 28.57 2.78 -15.33
C ASP A 79 27.82 3.92 -14.65
N ARG A 80 28.49 4.61 -13.74
CA ARG A 80 27.97 5.81 -13.07
C ARG A 80 27.92 7.01 -14.04
N THR A 81 27.60 6.74 -15.29
CA THR A 81 27.71 7.68 -16.42
C THR A 81 26.38 8.10 -16.98
N PHE A 82 25.28 7.83 -16.27
CA PHE A 82 23.99 8.36 -16.69
C PHE A 82 23.91 9.85 -16.32
N PRO A 83 23.32 10.67 -17.20
CA PRO A 83 23.00 12.06 -16.81
C PRO A 83 22.08 12.05 -15.60
N SER A 84 22.45 12.82 -14.58
CA SER A 84 21.57 13.03 -13.44
C SER A 84 20.39 13.93 -13.80
N THR A 85 19.25 13.67 -13.19
CA THR A 85 18.08 14.56 -13.25
C THR A 85 17.44 14.65 -11.88
N ALA A 86 17.07 15.85 -11.49
CA ALA A 86 16.30 16.07 -10.27
C ALA A 86 14.79 15.78 -10.46
N ASP A 87 14.32 15.69 -11.73
CA ASP A 87 12.93 15.40 -12.03
C ASP A 87 12.56 13.95 -11.67
N PRO A 88 11.72 13.72 -10.65
CA PRO A 88 11.42 12.36 -10.18
C PRO A 88 10.36 11.64 -11.01
N VAL A 89 9.75 12.29 -12.01
CA VAL A 89 8.64 11.77 -12.81
C VAL A 89 9.00 11.60 -14.28
N GLY A 90 9.82 12.49 -14.80
CA GLY A 90 10.05 12.60 -16.25
C GLY A 90 10.69 11.37 -16.87
N PHE A 91 11.47 10.60 -16.10
CA PHE A 91 12.15 9.41 -16.58
C PHE A 91 12.44 8.40 -15.46
N ALA A 92 12.16 7.11 -15.69
CA ALA A 92 12.38 6.02 -14.72
C ALA A 92 11.74 6.31 -13.35
N ASN A 93 12.35 5.87 -12.23
CA ASN A 93 11.88 6.13 -10.87
C ASN A 93 10.43 5.70 -10.61
N ILE A 94 10.06 4.55 -11.18
CA ILE A 94 8.67 4.09 -11.10
C ILE A 94 8.20 3.84 -9.67
N MET A 95 9.15 3.66 -8.75
CA MET A 95 8.88 3.55 -7.33
C MET A 95 8.27 4.84 -6.75
N TYR A 96 8.64 6.02 -7.25
CA TYR A 96 8.02 7.27 -6.85
C TYR A 96 6.83 7.64 -7.73
N SER A 97 7.05 7.72 -9.06
CA SER A 97 6.02 8.17 -10.00
C SER A 97 4.81 7.24 -10.05
N GLY A 98 5.03 5.93 -9.90
CA GLY A 98 3.96 4.92 -9.86
C GLY A 98 3.11 5.00 -8.60
N HIS A 99 3.73 5.22 -7.43
CA HIS A 99 2.99 5.45 -6.19
C HIS A 99 2.21 6.77 -6.23
N LEU A 100 2.83 7.85 -6.69
CA LEU A 100 2.16 9.15 -6.86
C LEU A 100 0.91 9.02 -7.72
N LEU A 101 1.04 8.35 -8.87
CA LEU A 101 -0.06 8.09 -9.78
C LEU A 101 -1.20 7.31 -9.10
N PHE A 102 -0.87 6.21 -8.43
CA PHE A 102 -1.88 5.35 -7.82
C PHE A 102 -2.61 6.07 -6.67
N GLN A 103 -1.89 6.83 -5.83
CA GLN A 103 -2.49 7.60 -4.75
C GLN A 103 -3.46 8.67 -5.24
N MET A 104 -3.08 9.43 -6.27
CA MET A 104 -3.96 10.44 -6.87
C MET A 104 -5.25 9.81 -7.41
N ASN A 105 -5.14 8.63 -8.05
CA ASN A 105 -6.30 7.93 -8.60
C ASN A 105 -7.18 7.31 -7.52
N LEU A 106 -6.61 6.79 -6.43
CA LEU A 106 -7.38 6.34 -5.26
C LEU A 106 -8.15 7.50 -4.64
N TYR A 107 -7.50 8.65 -4.43
CA TYR A 107 -8.18 9.84 -3.93
C TYR A 107 -9.34 10.27 -4.82
N GLN A 108 -9.10 10.33 -6.12
CA GLN A 108 -10.12 10.70 -7.10
C GLN A 108 -11.29 9.71 -7.12
N SER A 109 -11.04 8.42 -7.05
CA SER A 109 -12.08 7.38 -7.03
C SER A 109 -12.94 7.43 -5.77
N LEU A 110 -12.35 7.78 -4.63
CA LEU A 110 -13.03 7.84 -3.34
C LEU A 110 -13.90 9.10 -3.14
N TYR A 111 -13.47 10.23 -3.72
CA TYR A 111 -14.09 11.53 -3.41
C TYR A 111 -14.60 12.28 -4.63
N ARG A 112 -14.30 11.79 -5.84
CA ARG A 112 -14.64 12.46 -7.10
C ARG A 112 -14.11 13.89 -7.21
N ASP A 113 -13.05 14.19 -6.47
CA ASP A 113 -12.34 15.45 -6.55
C ASP A 113 -11.27 15.40 -7.64
N MET A 114 -11.57 16.06 -8.77
CA MET A 114 -10.73 16.09 -9.97
C MET A 114 -9.58 17.11 -9.90
N LYS A 115 -9.18 17.51 -8.71
CA LYS A 115 -8.16 18.57 -8.56
C LYS A 115 -6.81 18.19 -9.19
N TRP A 116 -6.46 16.91 -9.17
CA TRP A 116 -5.21 16.40 -9.74
C TRP A 116 -5.19 16.33 -11.28
N ASP A 117 -6.36 16.37 -11.93
CA ASP A 117 -6.47 16.43 -13.40
C ASP A 117 -6.40 17.85 -13.95
N LYS A 118 -6.44 18.85 -13.09
CA LYS A 118 -6.27 20.24 -13.52
C LYS A 118 -4.86 20.44 -14.05
N PRO A 119 -4.66 21.03 -15.24
CA PRO A 119 -3.35 21.30 -15.79
C PRO A 119 -2.44 22.01 -14.78
N GLY A 120 -1.25 21.47 -14.55
CA GLY A 120 -0.29 22.04 -13.63
C GLY A 120 -0.60 21.85 -12.14
N SER A 121 -1.50 20.96 -11.77
CA SER A 121 -1.90 20.73 -10.37
C SER A 121 -0.83 20.01 -9.52
N VAL A 122 0.11 19.33 -10.15
CA VAL A 122 1.22 18.62 -9.49
C VAL A 122 2.50 19.40 -9.70
N VAL A 123 2.97 20.09 -8.66
CA VAL A 123 4.18 20.92 -8.69
C VAL A 123 5.23 20.33 -7.77
N LEU A 124 6.34 19.91 -8.36
CA LEU A 124 7.50 19.37 -7.65
C LEU A 124 8.61 20.43 -7.64
N LYS A 125 8.72 21.17 -6.55
CA LYS A 125 9.66 22.27 -6.43
C LYS A 125 11.03 21.77 -5.99
N TRP A 126 12.05 21.92 -6.86
CA TRP A 126 13.43 21.55 -6.55
C TRP A 126 14.15 22.66 -5.77
N ASP A 127 14.06 23.89 -6.27
CA ASP A 127 14.60 25.12 -5.66
C ASP A 127 13.77 26.33 -6.09
N ASP A 128 14.26 27.54 -5.86
CA ASP A 128 13.52 28.75 -6.21
C ASP A 128 13.45 29.03 -7.72
N TYR A 129 14.26 28.38 -8.52
CA TYR A 129 14.36 28.56 -9.98
C TYR A 129 13.90 27.35 -10.78
N THR A 130 13.82 26.19 -10.14
CA THR A 130 13.55 24.91 -10.80
C THR A 130 12.34 24.24 -10.18
N GLN A 131 11.37 23.90 -11.02
CA GLN A 131 10.20 23.10 -10.65
C GLN A 131 9.79 22.22 -11.80
N PHE A 132 9.19 21.08 -11.49
CA PHE A 132 8.62 20.16 -12.45
C PHE A 132 7.10 20.20 -12.30
N VAL A 133 6.40 20.47 -13.42
CA VAL A 133 4.96 20.74 -13.41
C VAL A 133 4.24 19.69 -14.22
N TYR A 134 3.34 19.00 -13.55
CA TYR A 134 2.54 17.91 -14.08
C TYR A 134 1.06 18.07 -13.71
N ASP A 135 0.26 17.19 -14.20
CA ASP A 135 -1.06 16.81 -13.74
C ASP A 135 -1.20 15.31 -13.86
N ASN A 136 -2.25 14.75 -13.26
CA ASN A 136 -2.47 13.31 -13.23
C ASN A 136 -2.45 12.68 -14.63
N ARG A 137 -3.12 13.30 -15.59
CA ARG A 137 -3.18 12.81 -16.98
C ARG A 137 -1.80 12.77 -17.63
N LYS A 138 -1.02 13.84 -17.46
CA LYS A 138 0.35 13.89 -18.01
C LYS A 138 1.26 12.83 -17.40
N ILE A 139 1.11 12.53 -16.11
CA ILE A 139 1.85 11.44 -15.45
C ILE A 139 1.43 10.09 -16.01
N GLN A 140 0.12 9.84 -16.24
CA GLN A 140 -0.37 8.64 -16.92
C GLN A 140 0.30 8.44 -18.28
N GLU A 141 0.28 9.48 -19.11
CA GLU A 141 0.85 9.47 -20.46
C GLU A 141 2.35 9.16 -20.43
N LEU A 142 3.11 9.84 -19.58
CA LEU A 142 4.55 9.63 -19.45
C LEU A 142 4.91 8.21 -19.00
N ILE A 143 4.21 7.69 -18.01
CA ILE A 143 4.46 6.32 -17.54
C ILE A 143 4.08 5.30 -18.60
N ALA A 144 2.94 5.47 -19.28
CA ALA A 144 2.56 4.57 -20.37
C ALA A 144 3.57 4.58 -21.51
N ILE A 145 4.08 5.76 -21.91
CA ILE A 145 5.15 5.89 -22.90
C ILE A 145 6.41 5.14 -22.45
N GLN A 146 6.81 5.25 -21.20
CA GLN A 146 7.98 4.56 -20.67
C GLN A 146 7.81 3.03 -20.75
N PHE A 147 6.65 2.49 -20.37
CA PHE A 147 6.38 1.04 -20.54
C PHE A 147 6.50 0.56 -21.98
N LEU A 148 6.07 1.38 -22.95
CA LEU A 148 6.05 1.03 -24.35
C LEU A 148 7.38 1.27 -25.07
N SER A 149 8.21 2.20 -24.57
CA SER A 149 9.45 2.63 -25.21
C SER A 149 10.73 2.07 -24.57
N ASN A 150 10.65 1.53 -23.36
CA ASN A 150 11.80 0.92 -22.70
C ASN A 150 12.28 -0.34 -23.43
N PRO A 151 13.56 -0.71 -23.27
CA PRO A 151 14.11 -1.93 -23.86
C PRO A 151 13.41 -3.23 -23.43
N VAL A 152 12.68 -3.18 -22.31
CA VAL A 152 11.84 -4.26 -21.79
C VAL A 152 10.48 -3.69 -21.39
N PRO A 153 9.42 -4.51 -21.40
CA PRO A 153 8.07 -4.06 -20.98
C PRO A 153 7.97 -3.79 -19.47
N GLY A 154 8.67 -2.79 -18.99
CA GLY A 154 8.68 -2.38 -17.58
C GLY A 154 9.44 -1.09 -17.42
N VAL A 155 9.18 -0.36 -16.36
CA VAL A 155 9.85 0.90 -16.05
C VAL A 155 10.87 0.70 -14.94
N GLU A 156 12.04 1.29 -15.12
CA GLU A 156 13.14 1.24 -14.15
C GLU A 156 12.71 1.90 -12.83
N CYS A 157 13.02 1.23 -11.74
CA CYS A 157 12.94 1.79 -10.38
C CYS A 157 14.19 2.63 -10.11
N GLU A 158 15.32 1.97 -10.03
CA GLU A 158 16.66 2.54 -10.15
C GLU A 158 17.18 2.30 -11.56
N ARG A 159 18.14 3.10 -11.98
CA ARG A 159 18.73 2.98 -13.33
C ARG A 159 19.18 1.56 -13.62
N ASN A 160 18.77 1.03 -14.78
CA ASN A 160 19.06 -0.31 -15.24
C ASN A 160 18.33 -1.46 -14.50
N ALA A 161 17.52 -1.18 -13.49
CA ALA A 161 16.81 -2.20 -12.71
C ALA A 161 15.29 -2.03 -12.76
N VAL A 162 14.60 -3.04 -13.27
CA VAL A 162 13.14 -3.13 -13.25
C VAL A 162 12.71 -4.07 -12.13
N PHE A 163 12.07 -3.53 -11.10
CA PHE A 163 11.59 -4.32 -9.97
C PHE A 163 10.17 -4.84 -10.20
N SER A 164 9.96 -6.10 -9.83
CA SER A 164 8.66 -6.76 -9.95
C SER A 164 7.57 -6.05 -9.14
N ALA A 165 7.89 -5.62 -7.91
CA ALA A 165 6.95 -4.94 -7.02
C ALA A 165 6.62 -3.52 -7.48
N CYS A 166 7.64 -2.72 -7.87
CA CYS A 166 7.45 -1.30 -8.16
C CYS A 166 6.53 -1.04 -9.36
N ASN A 167 6.52 -1.93 -10.33
CA ASN A 167 5.70 -1.80 -11.52
C ASN A 167 4.21 -2.13 -11.29
N GLN A 168 3.85 -2.67 -10.12
CA GLN A 168 2.44 -2.97 -9.81
C GLN A 168 1.63 -1.70 -9.52
N PHE A 169 2.25 -0.69 -8.89
CA PHE A 169 1.56 0.54 -8.51
C PHE A 169 1.05 1.35 -9.69
N PRO A 170 1.89 1.67 -10.70
CA PRO A 170 1.42 2.39 -11.88
C PRO A 170 0.38 1.60 -12.69
N LEU A 171 0.48 0.27 -12.76
CA LEU A 171 -0.53 -0.55 -13.44
C LEU A 171 -1.89 -0.45 -12.76
N ASN A 172 -1.93 -0.49 -11.43
CA ASN A 172 -3.16 -0.26 -10.67
C ASN A 172 -3.67 1.17 -10.83
N GLY A 173 -2.78 2.15 -10.82
CA GLY A 173 -3.14 3.55 -11.05
C GLY A 173 -3.76 3.75 -12.44
N MET A 174 -3.09 3.28 -13.49
CA MET A 174 -3.61 3.38 -14.87
C MET A 174 -4.95 2.63 -15.04
N LYS A 175 -5.07 1.43 -14.45
CA LYS A 175 -6.31 0.66 -14.53
C LYS A 175 -7.47 1.39 -13.86
N LEU A 176 -7.27 1.90 -12.66
CA LEU A 176 -8.28 2.66 -11.94
C LEU A 176 -8.67 3.95 -12.69
N TYR A 177 -7.70 4.62 -13.30
CA TYR A 177 -7.95 5.80 -14.12
C TYR A 177 -8.77 5.46 -15.37
N ASP A 178 -8.42 4.35 -16.05
CA ASP A 178 -9.19 3.88 -17.20
C ASP A 178 -10.65 3.57 -16.85
N GLU A 179 -10.89 2.94 -15.67
CA GLU A 179 -12.25 2.64 -15.17
C GLU A 179 -13.07 3.92 -14.87
N MET A 180 -12.42 4.98 -14.37
CA MET A 180 -13.11 6.23 -14.05
C MET A 180 -13.36 7.12 -15.28
N HIS A 181 -12.42 7.12 -16.25
CA HIS A 181 -12.40 8.09 -17.34
C HIS A 181 -12.65 7.49 -18.73
N GLY A 182 -12.78 6.17 -18.84
CA GLY A 182 -12.92 5.48 -20.13
C GLY A 182 -11.69 5.61 -21.03
N THR A 183 -10.51 5.86 -20.46
CA THR A 183 -9.23 5.90 -21.18
C THR A 183 -8.68 4.49 -21.42
N ARG A 184 -7.49 4.36 -22.00
CA ARG A 184 -6.92 3.06 -22.36
C ARG A 184 -5.44 2.94 -22.05
N TYR A 185 -4.93 3.63 -21.03
CA TYR A 185 -3.52 3.59 -20.65
C TYR A 185 -3.11 2.19 -20.18
N PHE A 186 -3.85 1.62 -19.24
CA PHE A 186 -3.65 0.25 -18.77
C PHE A 186 -3.80 -0.76 -19.91
N ALA A 187 -4.86 -0.62 -20.72
CA ALA A 187 -5.14 -1.54 -21.81
C ALA A 187 -4.02 -1.55 -22.89
N ALA A 188 -3.31 -0.44 -23.07
CA ALA A 188 -2.19 -0.35 -23.99
C ALA A 188 -0.91 -1.04 -23.46
N VAL A 189 -0.69 -1.01 -22.16
CA VAL A 189 0.56 -1.43 -21.50
C VAL A 189 0.48 -2.86 -20.96
N ALA A 190 -0.61 -3.21 -20.30
CA ALA A 190 -0.73 -4.42 -19.51
C ALA A 190 -0.51 -5.72 -20.28
N PRO A 191 -0.96 -5.92 -21.52
CA PRO A 191 -0.74 -7.18 -22.24
C PRO A 191 0.73 -7.51 -22.45
N LEU A 192 1.55 -6.49 -22.78
CA LEU A 192 2.99 -6.66 -22.99
C LEU A 192 3.70 -6.94 -21.67
N TYR A 193 3.38 -6.15 -20.63
CA TYR A 193 3.96 -6.33 -19.32
C TYR A 193 3.57 -7.69 -18.69
N LYS A 194 2.30 -8.09 -18.80
CA LYS A 194 1.80 -9.39 -18.29
C LYS A 194 2.61 -10.54 -18.87
N LYS A 195 2.71 -10.60 -20.20
CA LYS A 195 3.46 -11.65 -20.85
C LYS A 195 4.93 -11.66 -20.42
N TRP A 196 5.57 -10.51 -20.43
CA TRP A 196 6.97 -10.39 -20.04
C TRP A 196 7.18 -10.76 -18.56
N PHE A 197 6.28 -10.33 -17.68
CA PHE A 197 6.33 -10.65 -16.26
C PHE A 197 6.23 -12.15 -16.01
N GLU A 198 5.28 -12.82 -16.63
CA GLU A 198 5.09 -14.26 -16.49
C GLU A 198 6.28 -15.06 -17.05
N ASP A 199 6.84 -14.63 -18.18
CA ASP A 199 7.97 -15.31 -18.81
C ASP A 199 9.30 -15.08 -18.06
N VAL A 200 9.48 -13.94 -17.41
CA VAL A 200 10.77 -13.49 -16.86
C VAL A 200 10.82 -13.55 -15.35
N PHE A 201 9.75 -13.11 -14.67
CA PHE A 201 9.75 -13.00 -13.22
C PHE A 201 9.21 -14.23 -12.49
N VAL A 202 8.38 -15.04 -13.13
CA VAL A 202 7.76 -16.19 -12.47
C VAL A 202 8.52 -17.48 -12.80
N ASP A 203 9.06 -18.12 -11.78
CA ASP A 203 9.66 -19.46 -11.96
C ASP A 203 8.53 -20.48 -12.21
N PRO A 204 8.54 -21.19 -13.36
CA PRO A 204 7.44 -22.07 -13.73
C PRO A 204 7.34 -23.35 -12.87
N GLN A 205 8.38 -23.68 -12.08
CA GLN A 205 8.42 -24.88 -11.24
C GLN A 205 8.07 -24.58 -9.78
N THR A 206 8.61 -23.45 -9.25
CA THR A 206 8.43 -23.07 -7.85
C THR A 206 7.38 -21.99 -7.64
N TYR A 207 6.99 -21.31 -8.72
CA TYR A 207 6.13 -20.12 -8.72
C TYR A 207 6.66 -18.94 -7.91
N ASN A 208 7.95 -18.93 -7.59
CA ASN A 208 8.57 -17.77 -6.97
C ASN A 208 8.60 -16.60 -7.93
N ILE A 209 8.43 -15.40 -7.39
CA ILE A 209 8.53 -14.16 -8.13
C ILE A 209 9.92 -13.58 -7.95
N ALA A 210 10.64 -13.42 -9.06
CA ALA A 210 11.95 -12.77 -9.05
C ALA A 210 11.82 -11.31 -8.62
N TRP A 211 12.87 -10.79 -8.03
CA TRP A 211 12.83 -9.47 -7.40
C TRP A 211 12.99 -8.35 -8.41
N PHE A 212 14.04 -8.41 -9.22
CA PHE A 212 14.30 -7.42 -10.26
C PHE A 212 15.02 -8.02 -11.49
N TYR A 213 14.99 -7.25 -12.58
CA TYR A 213 15.65 -7.54 -13.83
C TYR A 213 16.64 -6.44 -14.16
N LEU A 214 17.89 -6.80 -14.46
CA LEU A 214 18.93 -5.89 -14.93
C LEU A 214 18.94 -5.83 -16.46
N ILE A 215 18.57 -4.67 -17.01
CA ILE A 215 18.32 -4.50 -18.45
C ILE A 215 19.58 -4.71 -19.28
N LYS A 216 20.69 -4.06 -18.95
CA LYS A 216 21.95 -4.16 -19.71
C LYS A 216 22.56 -5.55 -19.65
N GLN A 217 22.50 -6.19 -18.48
CA GLN A 217 23.07 -7.51 -18.24
C GLN A 217 22.14 -8.63 -18.71
N LYS A 218 20.85 -8.34 -18.89
CA LYS A 218 19.80 -9.33 -19.18
C LYS A 218 19.73 -10.43 -18.12
N ILE A 219 19.84 -10.05 -16.86
CA ILE A 219 19.87 -10.95 -15.71
C ILE A 219 18.62 -10.74 -14.85
N VAL A 220 17.95 -11.84 -14.52
CA VAL A 220 16.88 -11.89 -13.51
C VAL A 220 17.51 -12.20 -12.17
N PHE A 221 17.21 -11.38 -11.17
CA PHE A 221 17.58 -11.67 -9.79
C PHE A 221 16.47 -12.49 -9.13
N SER A 222 16.71 -13.80 -9.06
CA SER A 222 15.76 -14.77 -8.55
C SER A 222 16.45 -15.80 -7.67
N GLU A 223 15.65 -16.65 -7.05
CA GLU A 223 16.07 -17.78 -6.23
C GLU A 223 17.12 -18.71 -6.90
N LYS A 224 16.98 -18.92 -8.22
CA LYS A 224 17.82 -19.90 -8.95
C LYS A 224 18.96 -19.27 -9.74
N THR A 225 18.96 -17.97 -9.90
CA THR A 225 19.96 -17.30 -10.72
C THR A 225 21.10 -16.85 -9.84
N PRO A 226 22.28 -17.50 -9.92
CA PRO A 226 23.45 -16.96 -9.26
C PRO A 226 23.71 -15.57 -9.83
N TYR A 227 23.90 -14.61 -8.94
CA TYR A 227 24.26 -13.27 -9.32
C TYR A 227 25.70 -13.28 -9.84
N TYR A 228 25.88 -13.02 -11.12
CA TYR A 228 27.18 -12.88 -11.75
C TYR A 228 27.56 -11.39 -11.83
N GLY A 229 28.10 -10.86 -10.75
CA GLY A 229 28.67 -9.53 -10.72
C GLY A 229 30.21 -9.59 -10.79
N ASN A 230 30.86 -8.45 -10.67
CA ASN A 230 32.32 -8.36 -10.69
C ASN A 230 32.92 -8.90 -9.38
N LYS A 231 33.96 -9.73 -9.48
CA LYS A 231 34.59 -10.45 -8.34
C LYS A 231 35.12 -9.58 -7.20
N SER A 232 35.05 -8.27 -7.33
CA SER A 232 35.47 -7.29 -6.31
C SER A 232 34.38 -6.89 -5.34
N ASP A 233 33.11 -7.21 -5.62
CA ASP A 233 31.97 -6.79 -4.80
C ASP A 233 31.74 -7.73 -3.63
N SER A 234 31.58 -7.19 -2.43
CA SER A 234 31.37 -7.96 -1.21
C SER A 234 30.03 -8.71 -1.19
N MET A 235 29.04 -8.19 -1.89
CA MET A 235 27.72 -8.81 -2.03
C MET A 235 27.78 -10.04 -2.92
N GLU A 236 28.50 -9.96 -4.05
CA GLU A 236 28.76 -11.05 -4.96
C GLU A 236 29.46 -12.23 -4.25
N LYS A 237 30.52 -11.95 -3.49
CA LYS A 237 31.24 -12.98 -2.73
C LYS A 237 30.35 -13.72 -1.75
N THR A 238 29.35 -13.04 -1.21
CA THR A 238 28.42 -13.62 -0.24
C THR A 238 27.34 -14.45 -0.89
N LEU A 239 26.80 -14.03 -2.03
CA LEU A 239 25.70 -14.69 -2.76
C LEU A 239 26.19 -15.91 -3.54
N VAL A 240 27.27 -15.78 -4.30
CA VAL A 240 27.86 -16.87 -5.08
C VAL A 240 28.41 -18.00 -4.19
N LYS A 241 28.91 -17.69 -3.01
CA LYS A 241 29.46 -18.68 -2.06
C LYS A 241 28.44 -19.59 -1.41
N LYS A 242 27.14 -19.22 -1.41
CA LYS A 242 26.13 -19.89 -0.57
C LYS A 242 25.12 -20.73 -1.33
N GLY A 243 25.02 -20.61 -2.67
CA GLY A 243 23.93 -21.27 -3.43
C GLY A 243 22.58 -20.99 -2.79
N VAL A 244 22.31 -19.73 -2.46
CA VAL A 244 21.18 -19.36 -1.61
C VAL A 244 19.93 -19.35 -2.47
N ASP A 245 18.98 -20.18 -2.10
CA ASP A 245 17.61 -20.07 -2.59
C ASP A 245 16.98 -18.83 -1.99
N PHE A 246 16.77 -17.79 -2.77
CA PHE A 246 16.11 -16.57 -2.32
C PHE A 246 14.61 -16.78 -2.23
N VAL A 247 14.10 -16.91 -1.03
CA VAL A 247 12.67 -16.84 -0.73
C VAL A 247 12.39 -15.46 -0.18
N SER A 248 11.50 -14.72 -0.81
CA SER A 248 11.12 -13.38 -0.35
C SER A 248 9.62 -13.28 -0.15
N ALA A 249 9.14 -13.70 1.01
CA ALA A 249 7.74 -13.56 1.39
C ALA A 249 7.26 -12.10 1.28
N GLY A 250 8.15 -11.13 1.53
CA GLY A 250 7.85 -9.71 1.40
C GLY A 250 7.63 -9.27 -0.04
N ASN A 251 8.53 -9.64 -0.96
CA ASN A 251 8.36 -9.32 -2.37
C ASN A 251 7.11 -9.99 -2.93
N ASP A 252 6.95 -11.28 -2.68
CA ASP A 252 5.83 -12.07 -3.18
C ASP A 252 4.50 -11.56 -2.58
N GLY A 253 4.51 -11.14 -1.33
CA GLY A 253 3.36 -10.53 -0.65
C GLY A 253 2.99 -9.18 -1.26
N ALA A 254 3.96 -8.31 -1.48
CA ALA A 254 3.74 -7.01 -2.10
C ALA A 254 3.26 -7.16 -3.56
N VAL A 255 3.99 -7.93 -4.38
CA VAL A 255 3.60 -8.19 -5.77
C VAL A 255 2.22 -8.81 -5.84
N GLY A 256 1.99 -9.88 -5.06
CA GLY A 256 0.73 -10.61 -5.09
C GLY A 256 -0.47 -9.76 -4.73
N THR A 257 -0.37 -8.93 -3.69
CA THR A 257 -1.45 -8.05 -3.25
C THR A 257 -1.88 -7.08 -4.35
N PHE A 258 -0.92 -6.39 -4.98
CA PHE A 258 -1.24 -5.36 -5.97
C PHE A 258 -1.46 -5.93 -7.37
N MET A 259 -0.79 -7.04 -7.73
CA MET A 259 -1.00 -7.71 -9.02
C MET A 259 -2.35 -8.40 -9.09
N HIS A 260 -2.89 -8.92 -7.99
CA HIS A 260 -4.21 -9.55 -7.97
C HIS A 260 -5.30 -8.60 -8.51
N ALA A 261 -5.14 -7.31 -8.35
CA ALA A 261 -6.10 -6.34 -8.87
C ALA A 261 -6.20 -6.31 -10.42
N TRP A 262 -5.17 -6.73 -11.14
CA TRP A 262 -5.15 -6.68 -12.61
C TRP A 262 -4.77 -8.01 -13.29
N ASN A 263 -4.21 -8.97 -12.57
CA ASN A 263 -3.89 -10.33 -13.04
C ASN A 263 -4.24 -11.38 -11.99
N PRO A 264 -5.53 -11.48 -11.60
CA PRO A 264 -5.97 -12.38 -10.52
C PRO A 264 -5.66 -13.85 -10.81
N GLU A 265 -5.79 -14.29 -12.06
CA GLU A 265 -5.59 -15.71 -12.43
C GLU A 265 -4.17 -16.19 -12.09
N LEU A 266 -3.16 -15.35 -12.31
CA LEU A 266 -1.79 -15.70 -11.94
C LEU A 266 -1.64 -15.84 -10.43
N ILE A 267 -2.13 -14.87 -9.67
CA ILE A 267 -1.95 -14.85 -8.21
C ILE A 267 -2.74 -15.97 -7.54
N GLU A 268 -3.97 -16.22 -7.96
CA GLU A 268 -4.75 -17.36 -7.49
C GLU A 268 -4.06 -18.70 -7.75
N LYS A 269 -3.42 -18.83 -8.91
CA LYS A 269 -2.65 -20.03 -9.29
C LYS A 269 -1.43 -20.24 -8.40
N ILE A 270 -0.64 -19.19 -8.14
CA ILE A 270 0.64 -19.31 -7.43
C ILE A 270 0.50 -19.27 -5.89
N TYR A 271 -0.55 -18.65 -5.36
CA TYR A 271 -0.72 -18.44 -3.92
C TYR A 271 -0.61 -19.71 -3.06
N PRO A 272 -1.24 -20.86 -3.42
CA PRO A 272 -1.13 -22.07 -2.60
C PRO A 272 0.31 -22.59 -2.47
N ALA A 273 1.08 -22.54 -3.55
CA ALA A 273 2.49 -22.97 -3.56
C ALA A 273 3.35 -22.01 -2.74
N LEU A 274 3.15 -20.70 -2.93
CA LEU A 274 3.83 -19.67 -2.19
C LEU A 274 3.56 -19.78 -0.69
N LYS A 275 2.31 -19.86 -0.27
CA LYS A 275 1.93 -20.05 1.13
C LYS A 275 2.62 -21.27 1.75
N LYS A 276 2.57 -22.41 1.07
CA LYS A 276 3.21 -23.65 1.53
C LYS A 276 4.72 -23.49 1.73
N LYS A 277 5.37 -22.72 0.88
CA LYS A 277 6.81 -22.49 0.91
C LYS A 277 7.23 -21.54 2.03
N VAL A 278 6.53 -20.42 2.19
CA VAL A 278 6.95 -19.34 3.08
C VAL A 278 6.42 -19.46 4.50
N LEU A 279 5.33 -20.17 4.74
CA LEU A 279 4.64 -20.18 6.03
C LEU A 279 4.82 -21.51 6.75
N SER A 280 5.23 -21.44 8.01
CA SER A 280 5.16 -22.52 8.97
C SER A 280 4.53 -22.06 10.29
N VAL A 281 4.22 -23.02 11.17
CA VAL A 281 3.69 -22.73 12.52
C VAL A 281 4.64 -23.37 13.52
N ASP A 282 5.04 -22.62 14.55
CA ASP A 282 5.93 -23.12 15.59
C ASP A 282 5.18 -23.94 16.66
N ALA A 283 5.93 -24.47 17.63
CA ALA A 283 5.39 -25.28 18.73
C ALA A 283 4.38 -24.50 19.62
N ASN A 284 4.42 -23.18 19.62
CA ASN A 284 3.52 -22.32 20.38
C ASN A 284 2.25 -21.93 19.57
N GLY A 285 2.12 -22.43 18.35
CA GLY A 285 1.01 -22.10 17.46
C GLY A 285 1.14 -20.70 16.81
N LEU A 286 2.35 -20.13 16.78
CA LEU A 286 2.65 -18.86 16.15
C LEU A 286 3.21 -19.06 14.73
N ALA A 287 2.87 -18.14 13.83
CA ALA A 287 3.36 -18.16 12.46
C ALA A 287 4.85 -17.81 12.39
N LYS A 288 5.57 -18.50 11.50
CA LYS A 288 6.92 -18.16 11.08
C LYS A 288 6.96 -18.07 9.56
N LEU A 289 7.58 -17.01 9.04
CA LEU A 289 7.85 -16.88 7.62
C LEU A 289 9.28 -17.32 7.31
N HIS A 290 9.40 -18.15 6.27
CA HIS A 290 10.69 -18.52 5.69
C HIS A 290 11.04 -17.51 4.62
N GLN A 291 12.18 -16.83 4.79
CA GLN A 291 12.72 -15.90 3.80
C GLN A 291 14.22 -15.72 3.98
N ASP A 292 14.91 -15.50 2.90
CA ASP A 292 16.38 -15.44 2.88
C ASP A 292 16.95 -14.02 2.82
N VAL A 293 16.12 -13.02 2.47
CA VAL A 293 16.60 -11.65 2.18
C VAL A 293 15.65 -10.58 2.70
N PHE A 294 16.23 -9.53 3.27
CA PHE A 294 15.72 -8.18 3.51
C PHE A 294 14.41 -7.95 4.28
N ILE A 295 14.48 -7.04 5.24
CA ILE A 295 13.34 -6.39 5.92
C ILE A 295 12.36 -7.41 6.53
N GLN A 296 12.84 -8.12 7.53
CA GLN A 296 12.11 -9.22 8.17
C GLN A 296 10.69 -8.85 8.60
N ASP A 297 10.51 -7.66 9.19
CA ASP A 297 9.20 -7.27 9.75
C ASP A 297 8.22 -6.78 8.67
N ALA A 298 8.69 -5.97 7.74
CA ALA A 298 7.88 -5.54 6.60
C ALA A 298 7.44 -6.73 5.73
N SER A 299 8.28 -7.75 5.59
CA SER A 299 7.95 -8.96 4.84
C SER A 299 6.76 -9.70 5.44
N PHE A 300 6.68 -9.77 6.77
CA PHE A 300 5.55 -10.37 7.46
C PHE A 300 4.25 -9.61 7.16
N SER A 301 4.30 -8.28 7.23
CA SER A 301 3.17 -7.41 6.95
C SER A 301 2.70 -7.50 5.48
N TYR A 302 3.64 -7.50 4.52
CA TYR A 302 3.33 -7.65 3.10
C TYR A 302 2.69 -9.00 2.78
N PHE A 303 3.22 -10.08 3.35
CA PHE A 303 2.60 -11.40 3.15
C PHE A 303 1.20 -11.46 3.75
N THR A 304 0.97 -10.81 4.89
CA THR A 304 -0.36 -10.71 5.51
C THR A 304 -1.35 -9.95 4.61
N CYS A 305 -0.90 -8.92 3.89
CA CYS A 305 -1.74 -8.24 2.89
C CYS A 305 -2.19 -9.19 1.78
N LEU A 306 -1.28 -9.98 1.22
CA LEU A 306 -1.63 -10.98 0.20
C LEU A 306 -2.63 -12.00 0.73
N VAL A 307 -2.39 -12.53 1.93
CA VAL A 307 -3.30 -13.48 2.58
C VAL A 307 -4.70 -12.89 2.78
N ALA A 308 -4.78 -11.61 3.17
CA ALA A 308 -6.05 -10.88 3.29
C ALA A 308 -6.75 -10.73 1.94
N GLU A 309 -6.01 -10.31 0.92
CA GLU A 309 -6.51 -10.15 -0.44
C GLU A 309 -7.08 -11.47 -1.01
N MET A 310 -6.39 -12.59 -0.76
CA MET A 310 -6.86 -13.92 -1.15
C MET A 310 -8.06 -14.44 -0.34
N GLY A 311 -8.41 -13.78 0.75
CA GLY A 311 -9.52 -14.17 1.62
C GLY A 311 -9.24 -15.44 2.43
N ASP A 312 -7.97 -15.77 2.66
CA ASP A 312 -7.57 -16.89 3.52
C ASP A 312 -7.66 -16.46 4.99
N GLU A 313 -8.87 -16.34 5.48
CA GLU A 313 -9.16 -15.81 6.81
C GLU A 313 -8.48 -16.58 7.95
N PRO A 314 -8.41 -17.93 7.95
CA PRO A 314 -7.68 -18.66 8.99
C PRO A 314 -6.19 -18.29 9.05
N THR A 315 -5.54 -18.15 7.90
CA THR A 315 -4.13 -17.74 7.81
C THR A 315 -3.97 -16.27 8.19
N LYS A 316 -4.87 -15.38 7.76
CA LYS A 316 -4.87 -13.97 8.14
C LYS A 316 -4.94 -13.82 9.66
N GLN A 317 -5.86 -14.51 10.32
CA GLN A 317 -6.00 -14.46 11.77
C GLN A 317 -4.78 -15.05 12.50
N LEU A 318 -4.17 -16.11 11.97
CA LEU A 318 -2.92 -16.66 12.51
C LEU A 318 -1.80 -15.60 12.47
N LEU A 319 -1.62 -14.94 11.32
CA LEU A 319 -0.56 -13.94 11.13
C LEU A 319 -0.79 -12.71 12.03
N ILE A 320 -2.01 -12.18 12.07
CA ILE A 320 -2.37 -11.03 12.92
C ILE A 320 -2.18 -11.38 14.39
N ARG A 321 -2.69 -12.53 14.85
CA ARG A 321 -2.52 -12.98 16.22
C ARG A 321 -1.04 -13.14 16.58
N THR A 322 -0.22 -13.62 15.66
CA THR A 322 1.21 -13.73 15.85
C THR A 322 1.85 -12.36 16.08
N MET A 323 1.53 -11.39 15.26
CA MET A 323 2.02 -10.01 15.45
C MET A 323 1.54 -9.41 16.77
N ASP A 324 0.25 -9.56 17.10
CA ASP A 324 -0.33 -9.07 18.35
C ASP A 324 0.31 -9.70 19.60
N SER A 325 0.78 -10.96 19.51
CA SER A 325 1.43 -11.65 20.61
C SER A 325 2.89 -11.26 20.81
N ILE A 326 3.56 -10.81 19.76
CA ILE A 326 4.99 -10.48 19.76
C ILE A 326 5.22 -8.98 19.95
N TYR A 327 4.44 -8.16 19.28
CA TYR A 327 4.50 -6.71 19.38
C TYR A 327 3.35 -6.22 20.23
N GLN A 328 3.67 -5.52 21.30
CA GLN A 328 2.62 -4.87 22.11
C GLN A 328 2.06 -3.67 21.36
N GLY A 329 0.75 -3.70 21.12
CA GLY A 329 0.05 -2.54 20.61
C GLY A 329 -0.01 -1.43 21.66
N VAL A 330 0.38 -0.25 21.28
CA VAL A 330 0.31 0.95 22.14
C VAL A 330 -0.54 2.03 21.50
N TRP A 331 -1.19 2.82 22.35
CA TRP A 331 -1.89 4.02 21.94
C TRP A 331 -1.07 5.23 22.38
N LEU A 332 -0.54 5.99 21.43
CA LEU A 332 0.14 7.26 21.68
C LEU A 332 -0.62 8.35 20.93
N ASP A 333 -0.98 9.40 21.66
CA ASP A 333 -1.67 10.57 21.10
C ASP A 333 -2.89 10.23 20.22
N GLY A 334 -3.66 9.21 20.64
CA GLY A 334 -4.83 8.74 19.90
C GLY A 334 -4.53 7.85 18.68
N THR A 335 -3.27 7.50 18.45
CA THR A 335 -2.86 6.62 17.35
C THR A 335 -2.41 5.26 17.89
N PHE A 336 -2.97 4.19 17.32
CA PHE A 336 -2.52 2.83 17.60
C PHE A 336 -1.31 2.48 16.73
N HIS A 337 -0.30 1.91 17.34
CA HIS A 337 0.84 1.32 16.64
C HIS A 337 1.46 0.19 17.44
N TYR A 338 2.19 -0.66 16.76
CA TYR A 338 3.04 -1.64 17.42
C TYR A 338 4.32 -0.96 17.90
N ALA A 339 4.56 -1.04 19.21
CA ALA A 339 5.77 -0.52 19.79
C ALA A 339 6.99 -1.33 19.39
N TYR A 340 8.12 -0.65 19.29
CA TYR A 340 9.40 -1.32 19.13
C TYR A 340 9.70 -2.22 20.34
N ASN A 341 10.09 -3.44 20.05
CA ASN A 341 10.59 -4.37 21.05
C ASN A 341 11.91 -4.98 20.55
N GLU A 342 13.02 -4.46 21.04
CA GLU A 342 14.36 -4.96 20.68
C GLU A 342 14.59 -6.42 21.04
N ASN A 343 13.79 -6.97 21.96
CA ASN A 343 13.81 -8.36 22.39
C ASN A 343 12.76 -9.22 21.69
N ALA A 344 11.99 -8.66 20.74
CA ALA A 344 11.02 -9.45 20.00
C ALA A 344 11.72 -10.56 19.22
N PRO A 345 11.18 -11.79 19.24
CA PRO A 345 11.74 -12.88 18.46
C PRO A 345 11.65 -12.55 16.97
N VAL A 346 12.66 -12.97 16.23
CA VAL A 346 12.68 -12.84 14.77
C VAL A 346 11.52 -13.64 14.19
N LEU A 347 10.57 -12.95 13.54
CA LEU A 347 9.38 -13.57 12.93
C LEU A 347 9.67 -14.32 11.63
N SER A 348 10.80 -14.04 11.01
CA SER A 348 11.25 -14.71 9.80
C SER A 348 12.54 -15.46 10.08
N VAL A 349 12.62 -16.65 9.55
CA VAL A 349 13.82 -17.51 9.62
C VAL A 349 14.30 -17.74 8.19
N GLY A 350 15.61 -17.78 8.01
CA GLY A 350 16.20 -18.15 6.73
C GLY A 350 15.75 -19.56 6.29
N SER A 351 16.03 -19.91 5.04
CA SER A 351 15.69 -21.24 4.53
C SER A 351 16.26 -22.35 5.43
N PRO A 352 15.67 -23.55 5.41
CA PRO A 352 16.18 -24.70 6.20
C PRO A 352 17.67 -24.99 6.00
N ASP A 353 18.22 -24.62 4.83
CA ASP A 353 19.65 -24.75 4.55
C ASP A 353 20.50 -23.64 5.17
N ALA A 354 19.93 -22.44 5.37
CA ALA A 354 20.58 -21.36 6.12
C ALA A 354 20.62 -21.65 7.63
N ALA A 355 19.67 -22.43 8.17
CA ALA A 355 19.61 -22.82 9.58
C ALA A 355 20.78 -23.71 10.03
N LYS A 356 21.54 -24.29 9.10
CA LYS A 356 22.73 -25.11 9.43
C LYS A 356 23.92 -24.31 10.00
N LYS A 357 23.84 -22.97 10.02
CA LYS A 357 24.79 -22.08 10.71
C LYS A 357 24.07 -20.99 11.50
N PRO A 358 23.81 -21.19 12.80
CA PRO A 358 23.27 -20.14 13.66
C PRO A 358 24.19 -18.92 13.63
N GLY A 359 23.66 -17.75 13.41
CA GLY A 359 24.36 -16.46 13.53
C GLY A 359 24.86 -15.82 12.25
N THR A 360 24.58 -16.35 11.07
CA THR A 360 24.95 -15.67 9.83
C THR A 360 23.77 -14.88 9.28
N VAL A 361 23.54 -13.69 9.85
CA VAL A 361 22.72 -12.67 9.21
C VAL A 361 23.47 -12.21 7.97
N ILE A 362 22.92 -12.44 6.78
CA ILE A 362 23.46 -11.85 5.56
C ILE A 362 23.11 -10.37 5.62
N LYS A 363 24.06 -9.54 6.04
CA LYS A 363 23.96 -8.09 5.91
C LYS A 363 24.35 -7.74 4.49
N PRO A 364 23.46 -7.17 3.68
CA PRO A 364 23.86 -6.62 2.39
C PRO A 364 24.82 -5.44 2.62
N ALA A 365 25.87 -5.39 1.84
CA ALA A 365 26.90 -4.34 1.95
C ALA A 365 26.36 -2.92 1.71
N CYS A 366 25.19 -2.81 1.05
CA CYS A 366 24.52 -1.54 0.81
C CYS A 366 23.90 -0.89 2.05
N CYS A 367 23.84 -1.62 3.19
CA CYS A 367 23.00 -1.24 4.33
C CYS A 367 23.77 -1.15 5.65
N GLU A 368 25.08 -0.97 5.63
CA GLU A 368 25.88 -0.99 6.87
C GLU A 368 25.67 0.22 7.81
N ALA A 369 25.32 1.38 7.31
CA ALA A 369 25.16 2.57 8.14
C ALA A 369 23.71 2.90 8.56
N PRO A 370 22.70 2.81 7.70
CA PRO A 370 21.31 3.13 8.07
C PRO A 370 20.58 2.00 8.80
N MET A 371 21.00 0.74 8.62
CA MET A 371 20.26 -0.43 9.08
C MET A 371 20.15 -0.61 10.59
N LYS A 372 21.00 0.02 11.40
CA LYS A 372 20.80 0.01 12.86
C LYS A 372 19.51 0.70 13.29
N LYS A 373 19.04 1.69 12.52
CA LYS A 373 17.74 2.36 12.73
C LYS A 373 16.58 1.65 12.00
N MET A 374 16.87 0.98 10.88
CA MET A 374 15.86 0.22 10.11
C MET A 374 15.58 -1.19 10.64
N GLN A 375 16.36 -1.72 11.54
CA GLN A 375 16.10 -2.99 12.25
C GLN A 375 15.03 -2.84 13.34
N SER A 376 14.46 -1.68 13.45
CA SER A 376 13.29 -1.45 14.26
C SER A 376 12.07 -2.08 13.59
N PRO A 377 11.35 -3.04 14.23
CA PRO A 377 10.02 -3.47 13.80
C PRO A 377 9.03 -2.32 13.72
N GLN A 378 9.39 -1.20 14.25
CA GLN A 378 8.84 0.12 14.09
C GLN A 378 9.20 0.81 12.80
N SER A 379 9.74 0.12 11.78
CA SER A 379 9.65 0.82 10.51
C SER A 379 8.18 1.16 10.37
N ASP A 380 7.87 2.45 10.40
CA ASP A 380 6.50 2.95 10.26
C ASP A 380 5.82 2.30 9.04
N VAL A 381 6.59 1.89 8.05
CA VAL A 381 6.15 1.07 6.91
C VAL A 381 5.47 -0.22 7.36
N SER A 382 6.02 -0.96 8.33
CA SER A 382 5.39 -2.20 8.80
C SER A 382 4.04 -1.95 9.46
N ASN A 383 3.92 -0.88 10.25
CA ASN A 383 2.67 -0.47 10.86
C ASN A 383 1.60 -0.11 9.79
N GLN A 384 1.98 0.64 8.77
CA GLN A 384 1.06 1.01 7.69
C GLN A 384 0.63 -0.20 6.87
N VAL A 385 1.55 -1.10 6.55
CA VAL A 385 1.25 -2.31 5.77
C VAL A 385 0.36 -3.27 6.56
N ILE A 386 0.58 -3.45 7.87
CA ILE A 386 -0.33 -4.29 8.67
C ILE A 386 -1.71 -3.64 8.85
N GLY A 387 -1.77 -2.31 8.91
CA GLY A 387 -3.01 -1.56 8.84
C GLY A 387 -3.78 -1.90 7.57
N LEU A 388 -3.11 -1.85 6.42
CA LEU A 388 -3.69 -2.24 5.13
C LEU A 388 -4.18 -3.70 5.16
N ALA A 389 -3.38 -4.64 5.68
CA ALA A 389 -3.77 -6.05 5.80
C ALA A 389 -5.05 -6.25 6.66
N ARG A 390 -5.20 -5.45 7.73
CA ARG A 390 -6.41 -5.47 8.57
C ARG A 390 -7.62 -4.84 7.88
N ALA A 391 -7.40 -3.85 7.02
CA ALA A 391 -8.45 -3.16 6.28
C ALA A 391 -8.99 -3.98 5.10
N LEU A 392 -8.13 -4.74 4.40
CA LEU A 392 -8.51 -5.49 3.22
C LEU A 392 -9.40 -6.70 3.55
N PRO A 393 -10.61 -6.79 2.98
CA PRO A 393 -11.36 -8.04 2.88
C PRO A 393 -10.81 -8.90 1.72
N LYS A 394 -11.41 -10.06 1.49
CA LYS A 394 -11.18 -10.84 0.26
C LYS A 394 -11.40 -9.96 -0.97
N ASN A 395 -10.47 -9.99 -1.92
CA ASN A 395 -10.50 -9.18 -3.15
C ASN A 395 -10.53 -7.66 -2.86
N GLY A 396 -10.03 -7.23 -1.71
CA GLY A 396 -10.16 -5.82 -1.28
C GLY A 396 -9.43 -4.86 -2.20
N MET A 397 -8.20 -5.14 -2.56
CA MET A 397 -7.43 -4.33 -3.52
C MET A 397 -8.04 -4.43 -4.92
N TRP A 398 -8.47 -5.64 -5.32
CA TRP A 398 -9.15 -5.84 -6.59
C TRP A 398 -10.42 -4.98 -6.69
N MET A 399 -11.24 -4.94 -5.64
CA MET A 399 -12.45 -4.10 -5.62
C MET A 399 -12.13 -2.63 -5.75
N MET A 400 -11.15 -2.13 -5.00
CA MET A 400 -10.74 -0.71 -5.05
C MET A 400 -10.31 -0.27 -6.45
N VAL A 401 -9.64 -1.15 -7.20
CA VAL A 401 -9.10 -0.84 -8.54
C VAL A 401 -10.13 -1.06 -9.65
N ASN A 402 -11.01 -2.06 -9.52
CA ASN A 402 -11.93 -2.47 -10.60
C ASN A 402 -13.35 -1.99 -10.41
N LYS A 403 -13.69 -1.45 -9.25
CA LYS A 403 -15.04 -0.98 -8.90
C LYS A 403 -14.99 0.39 -8.22
N PRO A 404 -14.47 1.44 -8.89
CA PRO A 404 -14.54 2.78 -8.33
C PRO A 404 -16.01 3.15 -8.04
N PHE A 405 -16.20 4.03 -7.08
CA PHE A 405 -17.54 4.51 -6.78
C PHE A 405 -18.16 5.24 -7.99
N ASP A 406 -19.41 4.91 -8.28
CA ASP A 406 -20.19 5.56 -9.34
C ASP A 406 -20.82 6.87 -8.88
N ASP A 407 -21.47 7.59 -9.79
CA ASP A 407 -22.10 8.89 -9.51
C ASP A 407 -23.17 8.82 -8.42
N LEU A 408 -23.90 7.72 -8.34
CA LEU A 408 -24.96 7.54 -7.34
C LEU A 408 -24.40 7.52 -5.92
N HIS A 409 -23.22 6.93 -5.72
CA HIS A 409 -22.55 6.88 -4.41
C HIS A 409 -22.44 8.27 -3.76
N PHE A 410 -22.15 9.29 -4.56
CA PHE A 410 -21.92 10.64 -4.05
C PHE A 410 -23.21 11.40 -3.71
N THR A 411 -24.36 10.81 -4.03
CA THR A 411 -25.70 11.37 -3.73
C THR A 411 -26.49 10.57 -2.69
N GLU A 412 -26.00 9.38 -2.33
CA GLU A 412 -26.62 8.50 -1.34
C GLU A 412 -26.56 9.09 0.08
N PRO A 413 -27.49 8.70 0.97
CA PRO A 413 -27.44 9.04 2.38
C PRO A 413 -26.08 8.70 3.00
N ALA A 414 -25.54 9.63 3.76
CA ALA A 414 -24.17 9.55 4.30
C ALA A 414 -24.13 10.14 5.72
N LEU A 415 -22.97 9.99 6.36
CA LEU A 415 -22.67 10.66 7.64
C LEU A 415 -21.94 11.98 7.42
N GLY A 416 -22.26 12.96 8.28
CA GLY A 416 -21.55 14.20 8.48
C GLY A 416 -21.57 14.61 9.95
N GLY A 417 -20.79 15.62 10.31
CA GLY A 417 -20.78 16.19 11.65
C GLY A 417 -20.47 15.20 12.78
N VAL A 418 -19.63 14.18 12.51
CA VAL A 418 -19.25 13.21 13.53
C VAL A 418 -18.19 13.81 14.45
N ASP A 419 -18.44 13.82 15.74
CA ASP A 419 -17.48 14.22 16.76
C ASP A 419 -16.40 13.14 16.93
N VAL A 420 -15.35 13.21 16.09
CA VAL A 420 -14.27 12.21 16.04
C VAL A 420 -13.43 12.12 17.32
N GLN A 421 -13.53 13.09 18.24
CA GLN A 421 -12.84 13.02 19.52
C GLN A 421 -13.55 12.09 20.50
N HIS A 422 -14.85 11.92 20.35
CA HIS A 422 -15.67 11.17 21.29
C HIS A 422 -16.37 9.95 20.65
N VAL A 423 -16.57 9.94 19.33
CA VAL A 423 -17.27 8.88 18.62
C VAL A 423 -16.27 8.00 17.87
N MET A 424 -16.24 6.72 18.20
CA MET A 424 -15.45 5.72 17.52
C MET A 424 -16.34 4.94 16.54
N LEU A 425 -16.25 5.26 15.26
CA LEU A 425 -16.98 4.54 14.22
C LEU A 425 -16.34 3.15 13.96
N LYS A 426 -17.20 2.16 13.82
CA LYS A 426 -16.83 0.80 13.37
C LYS A 426 -17.07 0.62 11.88
N ARG A 427 -18.15 1.22 11.36
CA ARG A 427 -18.52 1.25 9.94
C ARG A 427 -19.53 2.34 9.65
N ALA A 428 -19.54 2.80 8.41
CA ALA A 428 -20.56 3.68 7.83
C ALA A 428 -20.75 3.32 6.35
N ILE A 429 -21.81 2.58 6.01
CA ILE A 429 -22.01 1.98 4.68
C ILE A 429 -23.45 2.25 4.23
N TYR A 430 -23.63 2.61 2.97
CA TYR A 430 -24.95 2.61 2.34
C TYR A 430 -25.16 1.32 1.56
N ASP A 431 -26.14 0.52 1.97
CA ASP A 431 -26.57 -0.70 1.28
C ASP A 431 -27.66 -0.36 0.28
N ARG A 432 -27.33 -0.38 -1.00
CA ARG A 432 -28.27 -0.09 -2.10
C ARG A 432 -29.40 -1.09 -2.22
N THR A 433 -29.14 -2.35 -1.89
CA THR A 433 -30.15 -3.42 -1.99
C THR A 433 -31.23 -3.22 -0.94
N GLN A 434 -30.83 -2.84 0.26
CA GLN A 434 -31.73 -2.54 1.37
C GLN A 434 -32.17 -1.07 1.40
N LYS A 435 -31.61 -0.22 0.54
CA LYS A 435 -31.75 1.25 0.56
C LYS A 435 -31.55 1.82 1.96
N ALA A 436 -30.48 1.40 2.63
CA ALA A 436 -30.25 1.67 4.03
C ALA A 436 -28.84 2.19 4.30
N LEU A 437 -28.73 3.30 5.03
CA LEU A 437 -27.50 3.72 5.66
C LEU A 437 -27.32 2.95 6.96
N ILE A 438 -26.21 2.23 7.07
CA ILE A 438 -25.86 1.38 8.22
C ILE A 438 -24.63 1.95 8.88
N VAL A 439 -24.77 2.34 10.16
CA VAL A 439 -23.69 2.91 10.98
C VAL A 439 -23.53 2.08 12.23
N SER A 440 -22.29 1.74 12.57
CA SER A 440 -22.00 1.10 13.86
C SER A 440 -20.89 1.86 14.58
N THR A 441 -21.00 1.97 15.89
CA THR A 441 -20.01 2.62 16.77
C THR A 441 -19.47 1.64 17.81
N PHE A 442 -18.27 1.94 18.32
CA PHE A 442 -17.76 1.34 19.55
C PHE A 442 -18.07 2.23 20.75
N SER A 443 -18.15 1.63 21.95
CA SER A 443 -18.17 2.39 23.19
C SER A 443 -16.82 3.06 23.46
N ASN A 444 -16.87 4.31 23.92
CA ASN A 444 -15.70 5.05 24.38
C ASN A 444 -15.73 5.14 25.92
N LYS A 445 -14.57 5.08 26.57
CA LYS A 445 -14.49 5.15 28.05
C LYS A 445 -14.91 6.50 28.63
N THR A 446 -14.81 7.57 27.85
CA THR A 446 -14.96 8.95 28.34
C THR A 446 -16.39 9.48 28.44
N GLY A 447 -17.39 8.78 27.94
CA GLY A 447 -18.83 9.11 28.02
C GLY A 447 -19.18 10.58 27.85
N VAL A 448 -19.51 10.97 26.62
CA VAL A 448 -19.97 12.31 26.29
C VAL A 448 -21.28 12.19 25.52
N GLU A 449 -22.28 12.98 25.84
CA GLU A 449 -23.45 13.13 24.98
C GLU A 449 -23.06 13.98 23.78
N THR A 450 -23.25 13.43 22.60
CA THR A 450 -22.92 14.07 21.32
C THR A 450 -23.91 13.68 20.24
N THR A 451 -23.65 14.07 19.00
CA THR A 451 -24.54 13.78 17.87
C THR A 451 -23.76 13.16 16.71
N ILE A 452 -24.46 12.32 15.96
CA ILE A 452 -24.08 11.88 14.62
C ILE A 452 -25.13 12.45 13.67
N LYS A 453 -24.70 13.13 12.61
CA LYS A 453 -25.61 13.69 11.61
C LYS A 453 -25.72 12.76 10.41
N VAL A 454 -26.94 12.40 10.04
CA VAL A 454 -27.25 11.80 8.73
C VAL A 454 -27.48 12.94 7.75
N ILE A 455 -26.83 12.89 6.59
CA ILE A 455 -26.89 13.93 5.54
C ILE A 455 -27.30 13.30 4.21
N LYS A 456 -27.61 14.13 3.24
CA LYS A 456 -28.04 13.73 1.88
C LYS A 456 -29.33 12.89 1.88
N LEU A 457 -30.22 13.10 2.81
CA LEU A 457 -31.57 12.55 2.74
C LEU A 457 -32.35 13.26 1.64
N ASP A 458 -33.15 12.50 0.88
CA ASP A 458 -34.07 13.06 -0.11
C ASP A 458 -35.34 13.54 0.61
N PRO A 459 -35.66 14.83 0.62
CA PRO A 459 -36.84 15.35 1.33
C PRO A 459 -38.18 14.88 0.73
N ALA A 460 -38.19 14.34 -0.49
CA ALA A 460 -39.37 13.73 -1.10
C ALA A 460 -39.66 12.30 -0.56
N LYS A 461 -38.69 11.71 0.14
CA LYS A 461 -38.77 10.34 0.66
C LYS A 461 -39.03 10.31 2.16
N THR A 462 -39.44 9.15 2.64
CA THR A 462 -39.62 8.86 4.07
C THR A 462 -38.62 7.79 4.47
N TYR A 463 -38.02 7.97 5.65
CA TYR A 463 -37.03 7.05 6.21
C TYR A 463 -37.43 6.60 7.60
N ASN A 464 -37.25 5.33 7.89
CA ASN A 464 -37.34 4.79 9.24
C ASN A 464 -35.94 4.72 9.87
N LEU A 465 -35.81 5.34 11.02
CA LEU A 465 -34.61 5.26 11.86
C LEU A 465 -34.78 4.17 12.91
N PHE A 466 -33.82 3.23 12.93
CA PHE A 466 -33.69 2.21 13.96
C PHE A 466 -32.39 2.41 14.73
N ILE A 467 -32.43 2.23 16.05
CA ILE A 467 -31.27 2.24 16.94
C ILE A 467 -31.26 0.93 17.72
N ASN A 468 -30.18 0.17 17.62
CA ASN A 468 -30.02 -1.14 18.25
C ASN A 468 -31.19 -2.10 17.96
N LYS A 469 -31.65 -2.10 16.71
CA LYS A 469 -32.78 -2.88 16.17
C LYS A 469 -34.17 -2.41 16.61
N GLU A 470 -34.30 -1.41 17.45
CA GLU A 470 -35.58 -0.83 17.86
C GLU A 470 -35.95 0.34 16.96
N PHE A 471 -37.21 0.42 16.54
CA PHE A 471 -37.74 1.59 15.82
C PHE A 471 -37.65 2.80 16.72
N HIS A 472 -36.99 3.85 16.23
CA HIS A 472 -36.79 5.07 16.96
C HIS A 472 -37.70 6.20 16.46
N LYS A 473 -37.72 6.43 15.14
CA LYS A 473 -38.48 7.54 14.56
C LYS A 473 -38.64 7.42 13.03
N GLU A 474 -39.70 7.98 12.51
CA GLU A 474 -39.87 8.30 11.09
C GLU A 474 -39.27 9.68 10.80
N VAL A 475 -38.49 9.81 9.73
CA VAL A 475 -37.86 11.03 9.25
C VAL A 475 -38.41 11.34 7.85
N LYS A 476 -39.00 12.52 7.67
CA LYS A 476 -39.65 12.92 6.41
C LYS A 476 -39.46 14.41 6.17
N GLY A 477 -39.32 14.80 4.92
CA GLY A 477 -39.21 16.21 4.52
C GLY A 477 -37.90 16.88 4.94
N MET A 478 -36.85 16.09 5.20
CA MET A 478 -35.56 16.57 5.72
C MET A 478 -34.42 16.16 4.75
N THR A 479 -33.42 17.00 4.66
CA THR A 479 -32.15 16.71 3.95
C THR A 479 -31.07 16.20 4.90
N GLU A 480 -31.23 16.45 6.20
CA GLU A 480 -30.33 16.00 7.26
C GLU A 480 -31.08 15.73 8.56
N TYR A 481 -30.51 14.90 9.43
CA TYR A 481 -31.09 14.56 10.72
C TYR A 481 -30.02 14.26 11.77
N ASP A 482 -30.11 14.88 12.94
CA ASP A 482 -29.19 14.66 14.07
C ASP A 482 -29.67 13.52 14.97
N ILE A 483 -28.78 12.54 15.21
CA ILE A 483 -29.00 11.42 16.11
C ILE A 483 -28.16 11.64 17.36
N LYS A 484 -28.82 11.80 18.50
CA LYS A 484 -28.15 11.92 19.81
C LYS A 484 -27.63 10.57 20.26
N ILE A 485 -26.40 10.51 20.70
CA ILE A 485 -25.74 9.32 21.23
C ILE A 485 -24.96 9.64 22.51
N ASP A 486 -24.81 8.65 23.37
CA ASP A 486 -23.89 8.62 24.50
C ASP A 486 -22.67 7.81 24.12
N SER A 487 -21.50 8.42 24.03
CA SER A 487 -20.28 7.76 23.56
C SER A 487 -19.84 6.56 24.44
N LYS A 488 -20.36 6.41 25.67
CA LYS A 488 -20.15 5.21 26.50
C LYS A 488 -20.81 3.96 25.95
N LYS A 489 -21.76 4.09 25.03
CA LYS A 489 -22.55 2.97 24.50
C LYS A 489 -22.11 2.69 23.07
N SER A 490 -22.23 1.44 22.66
CA SER A 490 -22.15 1.04 21.26
C SER A 490 -23.53 1.16 20.62
N TYR A 491 -23.56 1.60 19.37
CA TYR A 491 -24.80 1.74 18.62
C TYR A 491 -24.70 1.03 17.29
N ASP A 492 -25.81 0.37 16.90
CA ASP A 492 -26.12 -0.01 15.53
C ASP A 492 -27.28 0.87 15.07
N ILE A 493 -26.99 1.78 14.15
CA ILE A 493 -27.95 2.74 13.61
C ILE A 493 -28.25 2.35 12.17
N VAL A 494 -29.55 2.26 11.84
CA VAL A 494 -29.99 1.97 10.47
C VAL A 494 -31.03 3.01 10.05
N VAL A 495 -30.77 3.69 8.95
CA VAL A 495 -31.71 4.63 8.32
C VAL A 495 -32.12 4.05 6.99
N VAL A 496 -33.34 3.51 6.91
CA VAL A 496 -33.87 2.80 5.76
C VAL A 496 -34.98 3.56 5.07
N GLU A 497 -34.88 3.71 3.75
CA GLU A 497 -35.93 4.32 2.93
C GLU A 497 -37.18 3.45 2.92
N ILE A 498 -38.33 4.06 3.16
CA ILE A 498 -39.64 3.39 3.04
C ILE A 498 -40.09 3.50 1.56
N ILE A 499 -40.45 2.38 0.99
CA ILE A 499 -40.98 2.29 -0.40
C ILE A 499 -42.45 2.67 -0.44
#